data_24c2e6957dc94644e505c8fd518f2754
#
_entry.id   24c2e6957dc94644e505c8fd518f2754
#
_cell.length_a   1.000
_cell.length_b   1.000
_cell.length_c   1.000
_cell.angle_alpha   90.00
_cell.angle_beta   90.00
_cell.angle_gamma   90.00
#
_symmetry.space_group_name_H-M   'P 1'
#
loop_
_entity.id
_entity.type
_entity.pdbx_description
1 polymer ?
#
loop_
_entity_poly.entity_id
_entity_poly.type
_entity_poly.pdbx_seq_one_letter_code
_entity_poly.pdbx_strand_id
1 'polypeptide(L)'
;MKMLLSILEGCARSRPTNNGTTRRSSLQVALAAITIFAAAFFIAPATARARQVIHKGDVVVVPLSGEVSPSLLMFLRRAEKAAEGGGASAMIFEMDTYGGRLDAAADIVNALNHTTIPTYTFINSNAGSAGAIIALATQHIYMAPVSAIGAAAPILPTGEDLPPTAREKTISYWSALIRSSAIRNGHNPDIGEAFMNKEKEVKIGDRVIHPKGTLLTLNAQEATQRINDKPLLADGIANSIVDLAKKAGLKGNITSFVPSGFEQLAFWITALAPFLLLVGIRGAYLESTIPGASLPGII
;
A
#
# COMPACT_ATOMS: atom_id res chain seq x y z
N MET A 1 -10.33 -26.75 -6.46
CA MET A 1 -9.20 -27.45 -5.84
C MET A 1 -9.33 -28.98 -5.90
N LYS A 2 -10.51 -29.59 -5.67
CA LYS A 2 -10.73 -31.07 -5.81
C LYS A 2 -10.64 -31.57 -7.26
N MET A 3 -10.94 -30.78 -8.26
CA MET A 3 -10.91 -31.16 -9.68
C MET A 3 -9.49 -31.21 -10.27
N LEU A 4 -8.55 -30.45 -9.76
CA LEU A 4 -7.13 -30.47 -10.18
C LEU A 4 -6.38 -31.70 -9.61
N LEU A 5 -6.75 -32.18 -8.42
CA LEU A 5 -6.14 -33.39 -7.84
C LEU A 5 -6.52 -34.68 -8.59
N SER A 6 -7.75 -34.77 -9.14
CA SER A 6 -8.19 -35.94 -9.87
C SER A 6 -7.47 -36.13 -11.22
N ILE A 7 -6.96 -35.06 -11.82
CA ILE A 7 -6.20 -35.11 -13.07
C ILE A 7 -4.76 -35.60 -12.84
N LEU A 8 -4.20 -35.34 -11.65
CA LEU A 8 -2.85 -35.79 -11.28
C LEU A 8 -2.80 -37.26 -10.85
N GLU A 9 -3.88 -37.80 -10.24
CA GLU A 9 -3.93 -39.21 -9.85
C GLU A 9 -4.17 -40.17 -11.02
N GLY A 10 -4.79 -39.71 -12.12
CA GLY A 10 -5.00 -40.52 -13.33
C GLY A 10 -3.74 -40.85 -14.12
N CYS A 11 -2.64 -40.09 -13.92
CA CYS A 11 -1.39 -40.27 -14.67
C CYS A 11 -0.40 -41.29 -14.07
N ALA A 12 -0.67 -41.83 -12.88
CA ALA A 12 0.30 -42.67 -12.14
C ALA A 12 0.18 -44.19 -12.38
N ARG A 13 -0.73 -44.66 -13.24
CA ARG A 13 -0.99 -46.11 -13.47
C ARG A 13 -0.95 -46.56 -14.92
N SER A 14 0.01 -46.16 -15.71
CA SER A 14 0.28 -46.83 -16.98
C SER A 14 1.71 -47.36 -17.05
N ARG A 15 1.83 -48.71 -17.26
CA ARG A 15 3.10 -49.40 -17.46
C ARG A 15 3.85 -48.80 -18.69
N PRO A 16 5.19 -48.82 -18.70
CA PRO A 16 5.97 -48.26 -19.81
C PRO A 16 5.87 -49.18 -21.04
N THR A 17 5.10 -48.75 -22.02
CA THR A 17 5.25 -49.21 -23.40
C THR A 17 6.03 -48.14 -24.15
N ASN A 18 7.10 -48.59 -24.77
CA ASN A 18 8.10 -47.89 -25.52
C ASN A 18 7.47 -47.17 -26.74
N ASN A 19 7.11 -45.87 -26.61
CA ASN A 19 6.80 -45.01 -27.76
C ASN A 19 7.11 -43.55 -27.41
N GLY A 20 8.21 -43.03 -27.96
CA GLY A 20 8.70 -41.67 -27.78
C GLY A 20 7.80 -40.54 -28.32
N THR A 21 6.63 -40.87 -28.86
CA THR A 21 5.64 -39.93 -29.41
C THR A 21 4.63 -39.45 -28.36
N THR A 22 4.33 -40.23 -27.34
CA THR A 22 3.32 -39.87 -26.32
C THR A 22 3.82 -38.84 -25.29
N ARG A 23 5.12 -38.77 -25.04
CA ARG A 23 5.71 -37.77 -24.09
C ARG A 23 5.73 -36.35 -24.69
N ARG A 24 5.87 -36.21 -26.02
CA ARG A 24 5.82 -34.90 -26.71
C ARG A 24 4.42 -34.30 -26.74
N SER A 25 3.38 -35.12 -26.85
CA SER A 25 1.99 -34.65 -26.90
C SER A 25 1.48 -34.14 -25.55
N SER A 26 1.86 -34.75 -24.42
CA SER A 26 1.45 -34.28 -23.10
C SER A 26 2.13 -32.95 -22.69
N LEU A 27 3.38 -32.75 -23.13
CA LEU A 27 4.09 -31.48 -22.89
C LEU A 27 3.51 -30.35 -23.77
N GLN A 28 3.15 -30.65 -25.03
CA GLN A 28 2.51 -29.69 -25.93
C GLN A 28 1.09 -29.31 -25.45
N VAL A 29 0.33 -30.25 -24.91
CA VAL A 29 -0.99 -29.96 -24.31
C VAL A 29 -0.86 -29.12 -23.05
N ALA A 30 0.12 -29.40 -22.19
CA ALA A 30 0.39 -28.58 -21.00
C ALA A 30 0.85 -27.16 -21.37
N LEU A 31 1.73 -27.03 -22.37
CA LEU A 31 2.17 -25.72 -22.90
C LEU A 31 1.01 -24.96 -23.55
N ALA A 32 0.17 -25.61 -24.33
CA ALA A 32 -1.00 -25.00 -24.93
C ALA A 32 -2.01 -24.54 -23.86
N ALA A 33 -2.21 -25.34 -22.81
CA ALA A 33 -3.08 -24.97 -21.70
C ALA A 33 -2.54 -23.74 -20.92
N ILE A 34 -1.23 -23.67 -20.68
CA ILE A 34 -0.58 -22.52 -20.05
C ILE A 34 -0.67 -21.28 -20.94
N THR A 35 -0.47 -21.43 -22.25
CA THR A 35 -0.55 -20.32 -23.21
C THR A 35 -1.99 -19.82 -23.36
N ILE A 36 -2.98 -20.71 -23.36
CA ILE A 36 -4.41 -20.35 -23.41
C ILE A 36 -4.83 -19.68 -22.09
N PHE A 37 -4.33 -20.16 -20.94
CA PHE A 37 -4.60 -19.54 -19.64
C PHE A 37 -3.95 -18.15 -19.52
N ALA A 38 -2.72 -18.00 -20.00
CA ALA A 38 -2.05 -16.70 -20.10
C ALA A 38 -2.76 -15.77 -21.07
N ALA A 39 -3.15 -16.27 -22.25
CA ALA A 39 -3.90 -15.47 -23.23
C ALA A 39 -5.30 -15.08 -22.72
N ALA A 40 -6.01 -15.96 -22.03
CA ALA A 40 -7.30 -15.64 -21.41
C ALA A 40 -7.17 -14.58 -20.30
N PHE A 41 -6.04 -14.54 -19.60
CA PHE A 41 -5.74 -13.52 -18.60
C PHE A 41 -5.44 -12.14 -19.25
N PHE A 42 -4.86 -12.14 -20.46
CA PHE A 42 -4.60 -10.92 -21.24
C PHE A 42 -5.82 -10.42 -22.03
N ILE A 43 -6.84 -11.27 -22.23
CA ILE A 43 -8.10 -10.93 -22.94
C ILE A 43 -9.21 -10.53 -21.92
N ALA A 44 -8.91 -10.42 -20.63
CA ALA A 44 -9.82 -9.69 -19.74
C ALA A 44 -10.05 -8.33 -20.40
N PRO A 45 -11.32 -7.93 -20.72
CA PRO A 45 -11.58 -6.73 -21.47
C PRO A 45 -10.89 -5.58 -20.75
N ALA A 46 -9.87 -5.01 -21.37
CA ALA A 46 -9.45 -3.66 -21.09
C ALA A 46 -10.68 -2.82 -21.46
N THR A 47 -11.70 -2.86 -20.60
CA THR A 47 -12.72 -1.83 -20.62
C THR A 47 -11.88 -0.57 -20.45
N ALA A 48 -11.69 0.14 -21.56
CA ALA A 48 -11.12 1.48 -21.57
C ALA A 48 -12.01 2.27 -20.61
N ARG A 49 -11.65 2.22 -19.31
CA ARG A 49 -12.35 2.96 -18.28
C ARG A 49 -12.17 4.39 -18.72
N ALA A 50 -13.26 5.03 -19.11
CA ALA A 50 -13.28 6.41 -19.55
C ALA A 50 -12.38 7.20 -18.60
N ARG A 51 -11.50 8.03 -19.19
CA ARG A 51 -10.61 8.91 -18.42
C ARG A 51 -11.48 9.60 -17.38
N GLN A 52 -11.23 9.34 -16.10
CA GLN A 52 -12.00 9.95 -15.02
C GLN A 52 -11.88 11.46 -15.14
N VAL A 53 -13.01 12.13 -15.42
CA VAL A 53 -13.05 13.58 -15.55
C VAL A 53 -13.32 14.12 -14.15
N ILE A 54 -12.41 14.93 -13.66
CA ILE A 54 -12.57 15.68 -12.41
C ILE A 54 -13.04 17.06 -12.80
N HIS A 55 -14.12 17.52 -12.18
CA HIS A 55 -14.70 18.83 -12.40
C HIS A 55 -14.25 19.81 -11.31
N LYS A 56 -14.29 21.08 -11.65
CA LYS A 56 -13.96 22.14 -10.70
C LYS A 56 -14.87 22.08 -9.47
N GLY A 57 -14.22 22.03 -8.31
CA GLY A 57 -14.92 21.96 -7.02
C GLY A 57 -15.21 20.56 -6.53
N ASP A 58 -14.91 19.49 -7.29
CA ASP A 58 -15.06 18.10 -6.83
C ASP A 58 -14.15 17.81 -5.63
N VAL A 59 -14.61 16.88 -4.80
CA VAL A 59 -13.82 16.25 -3.73
C VAL A 59 -13.33 14.91 -4.26
N VAL A 60 -12.02 14.78 -4.46
CA VAL A 60 -11.40 13.58 -5.06
C VAL A 60 -10.99 12.60 -3.98
N VAL A 61 -11.55 11.39 -4.03
CA VAL A 61 -11.19 10.30 -3.12
C VAL A 61 -10.16 9.39 -3.78
N VAL A 62 -9.04 9.19 -3.11
CA VAL A 62 -7.91 8.38 -3.58
C VAL A 62 -7.68 7.23 -2.61
N PRO A 63 -7.95 5.97 -3.00
CA PRO A 63 -7.69 4.84 -2.13
C PRO A 63 -6.18 4.61 -1.96
N LEU A 64 -5.74 4.57 -0.70
CA LEU A 64 -4.41 4.15 -0.27
C LEU A 64 -4.53 2.84 0.50
N SER A 65 -4.73 1.75 -0.21
CA SER A 65 -4.92 0.41 0.38
C SER A 65 -3.82 -0.55 -0.06
N GLY A 66 -3.56 -1.56 0.79
CA GLY A 66 -2.53 -2.55 0.56
C GLY A 66 -1.12 -2.05 0.91
N GLU A 67 -0.10 -2.58 0.25
CA GLU A 67 1.30 -2.27 0.53
C GLU A 67 1.71 -0.90 -0.03
N VAL A 68 2.39 -0.10 0.79
CA VAL A 68 3.05 1.15 0.34
C VAL A 68 4.22 0.79 -0.57
N SER A 69 4.10 1.14 -1.84
CA SER A 69 4.98 0.68 -2.93
C SER A 69 5.20 1.77 -3.99
N PRO A 70 6.20 1.62 -4.87
CA PRO A 70 6.38 2.53 -6.00
C PRO A 70 5.16 2.61 -6.94
N SER A 71 4.40 1.53 -7.09
CA SER A 71 3.17 1.54 -7.90
C SER A 71 2.08 2.40 -7.26
N LEU A 72 1.96 2.38 -5.92
CA LEU A 72 1.07 3.26 -5.18
C LEU A 72 1.46 4.74 -5.36
N LEU A 73 2.76 5.06 -5.32
CA LEU A 73 3.27 6.40 -5.60
C LEU A 73 2.89 6.89 -7.02
N MET A 74 3.07 6.04 -8.03
CA MET A 74 2.69 6.40 -9.41
C MET A 74 1.19 6.69 -9.54
N PHE A 75 0.36 5.86 -8.91
CA PHE A 75 -1.08 6.06 -8.86
C PHE A 75 -1.44 7.38 -8.16
N LEU A 76 -0.83 7.66 -7.01
CA LEU A 76 -1.06 8.89 -6.25
C LEU A 76 -0.67 10.14 -7.06
N ARG A 77 0.52 10.17 -7.68
CA ARG A 77 0.96 11.29 -8.53
C ARG A 77 0.01 11.55 -9.70
N ARG A 78 -0.55 10.48 -10.29
CA ARG A 78 -1.55 10.62 -11.35
C ARG A 78 -2.86 11.20 -10.80
N ALA A 79 -3.28 10.79 -9.60
CA ALA A 79 -4.47 11.31 -8.93
C ALA A 79 -4.30 12.80 -8.59
N GLU A 80 -3.15 13.19 -8.02
CA GLU A 80 -2.80 14.59 -7.72
C GLU A 80 -2.84 15.46 -8.98
N LYS A 81 -2.13 15.04 -10.04
CA LYS A 81 -2.12 15.77 -11.31
C LYS A 81 -3.52 15.90 -11.92
N ALA A 82 -4.36 14.87 -11.80
CA ALA A 82 -5.72 14.91 -12.31
C ALA A 82 -6.60 15.84 -11.45
N ALA A 83 -6.46 15.81 -10.12
CA ALA A 83 -7.18 16.65 -9.19
C ALA A 83 -6.82 18.14 -9.37
N GLU A 84 -5.55 18.45 -9.46
CA GLU A 84 -5.06 19.82 -9.73
C GLU A 84 -5.52 20.32 -11.09
N GLY A 85 -5.34 19.53 -12.15
CA GLY A 85 -5.75 19.88 -13.50
C GLY A 85 -7.26 20.03 -13.66
N GLY A 86 -8.06 19.32 -12.87
CA GLY A 86 -9.52 19.42 -12.82
C GLY A 86 -10.03 20.54 -11.92
N GLY A 87 -9.18 21.15 -11.10
CA GLY A 87 -9.57 22.19 -10.13
C GLY A 87 -10.40 21.61 -8.97
N ALA A 88 -10.02 20.43 -8.46
CA ALA A 88 -10.64 19.83 -7.29
C ALA A 88 -10.56 20.76 -6.07
N SER A 89 -11.56 20.73 -5.20
CA SER A 89 -11.62 21.53 -3.98
C SER A 89 -10.88 20.88 -2.80
N ALA A 90 -10.76 19.55 -2.80
CA ALA A 90 -10.06 18.77 -1.78
C ALA A 90 -9.71 17.38 -2.31
N MET A 91 -8.70 16.76 -1.68
CA MET A 91 -8.38 15.33 -1.85
C MET A 91 -8.54 14.61 -0.52
N ILE A 92 -9.23 13.46 -0.54
CA ILE A 92 -9.37 12.57 0.60
C ILE A 92 -8.64 11.27 0.28
N PHE A 93 -7.61 10.94 1.05
CA PHE A 93 -6.90 9.67 0.96
C PHE A 93 -7.59 8.66 1.88
N GLU A 94 -8.31 7.70 1.28
CA GLU A 94 -8.93 6.61 2.02
C GLU A 94 -7.88 5.56 2.34
N MET A 95 -7.48 5.48 3.61
CA MET A 95 -6.33 4.70 4.04
C MET A 95 -6.74 3.41 4.73
N ASP A 96 -6.21 2.30 4.23
CA ASP A 96 -6.24 0.97 4.85
C ASP A 96 -4.96 0.21 4.49
N THR A 97 -3.90 0.42 5.26
CA THR A 97 -2.58 -0.17 5.00
C THR A 97 -1.86 -0.55 6.30
N TYR A 98 -1.17 -1.66 6.26
CA TYR A 98 -0.23 -2.06 7.32
C TYR A 98 1.19 -1.50 7.09
N GLY A 99 1.39 -0.71 6.03
CA GLY A 99 2.67 -0.11 5.70
C GLY A 99 3.29 -0.66 4.42
N GLY A 100 4.61 -0.65 4.35
CA GLY A 100 5.37 -1.12 3.19
C GLY A 100 6.74 -0.45 3.10
N ARG A 101 7.19 -0.17 1.88
CA ARG A 101 8.54 0.32 1.61
C ARG A 101 8.73 1.76 2.10
N LEU A 102 9.82 1.99 2.84
CA LEU A 102 10.17 3.31 3.36
C LEU A 102 10.50 4.31 2.24
N ASP A 103 11.24 3.89 1.21
CA ASP A 103 11.59 4.76 0.08
C ASP A 103 10.34 5.27 -0.64
N ALA A 104 9.37 4.39 -0.93
CA ALA A 104 8.10 4.78 -1.50
C ALA A 104 7.30 5.73 -0.57
N ALA A 105 7.34 5.48 0.75
CA ALA A 105 6.71 6.36 1.73
C ALA A 105 7.33 7.77 1.73
N ALA A 106 8.67 7.87 1.65
CA ALA A 106 9.37 9.17 1.55
C ALA A 106 8.92 9.95 0.32
N ASP A 107 8.85 9.28 -0.82
CA ASP A 107 8.44 9.90 -2.07
C ASP A 107 6.97 10.34 -2.06
N ILE A 108 6.08 9.54 -1.40
CA ILE A 108 4.68 9.91 -1.20
C ILE A 108 4.56 11.13 -0.27
N VAL A 109 5.26 11.13 0.85
CA VAL A 109 5.31 12.28 1.78
C VAL A 109 5.80 13.54 1.07
N ASN A 110 6.83 13.42 0.24
CA ASN A 110 7.32 14.53 -0.58
C ASN A 110 6.25 15.03 -1.55
N ALA A 111 5.55 14.16 -2.26
CA ALA A 111 4.48 14.52 -3.19
C ALA A 111 3.37 15.28 -2.44
N LEU A 112 2.84 14.72 -1.36
CA LEU A 112 1.78 15.33 -0.56
C LEU A 112 2.17 16.69 0.03
N ASN A 113 3.42 16.87 0.46
CA ASN A 113 3.90 18.14 0.96
C ASN A 113 4.01 19.25 -0.13
N HIS A 114 3.96 18.88 -1.41
CA HIS A 114 4.00 19.83 -2.51
C HIS A 114 2.63 20.06 -3.17
N THR A 115 1.61 19.27 -2.84
CA THR A 115 0.27 19.49 -3.38
C THR A 115 -0.31 20.84 -2.93
N THR A 116 -1.03 21.49 -3.82
CA THR A 116 -1.68 22.78 -3.59
C THR A 116 -3.13 22.66 -3.18
N ILE A 117 -3.69 21.45 -3.26
CA ILE A 117 -5.08 21.14 -2.91
C ILE A 117 -5.15 20.74 -1.42
N PRO A 118 -6.17 21.19 -0.66
CA PRO A 118 -6.40 20.74 0.70
C PRO A 118 -6.48 19.21 0.78
N THR A 119 -5.72 18.62 1.69
CA THR A 119 -5.56 17.16 1.82
C THR A 119 -6.13 16.65 3.12
N TYR A 120 -6.86 15.54 3.02
CA TYR A 120 -7.50 14.84 4.12
C TYR A 120 -7.09 13.37 4.08
N THR A 121 -6.76 12.78 5.21
CA THR A 121 -6.68 11.34 5.36
C THR A 121 -7.91 10.83 6.09
N PHE A 122 -8.60 9.84 5.52
CA PHE A 122 -9.61 9.04 6.20
C PHE A 122 -9.07 7.65 6.50
N ILE A 123 -8.76 7.37 7.76
CA ILE A 123 -8.30 6.06 8.18
C ILE A 123 -9.50 5.15 8.37
N ASN A 124 -9.75 4.30 7.36
CA ASN A 124 -10.90 3.40 7.34
C ASN A 124 -10.72 2.23 8.33
N SER A 125 -9.54 1.61 8.35
CA SER A 125 -9.20 0.52 9.27
C SER A 125 -7.80 0.73 9.87
N ASN A 126 -6.78 0.81 9.04
CA ASN A 126 -5.39 0.83 9.47
C ASN A 126 -4.58 1.91 8.77
N ALA A 127 -3.76 2.61 9.54
CA ALA A 127 -2.65 3.42 9.08
C ALA A 127 -1.39 2.99 9.83
N GLY A 128 -0.94 1.76 9.56
CA GLY A 128 0.24 1.18 10.21
C GLY A 128 1.54 1.56 9.51
N SER A 129 2.64 1.66 10.26
CA SER A 129 3.99 1.82 9.71
C SER A 129 4.09 3.02 8.74
N ALA A 130 4.47 2.77 7.47
CA ALA A 130 4.54 3.80 6.43
C ALA A 130 3.22 4.57 6.25
N GLY A 131 2.07 3.93 6.50
CA GLY A 131 0.75 4.59 6.44
C GLY A 131 0.61 5.70 7.46
N ALA A 132 1.10 5.51 8.70
CA ALA A 132 1.07 6.55 9.72
C ALA A 132 1.91 7.77 9.33
N ILE A 133 3.07 7.54 8.71
CA ILE A 133 3.95 8.61 8.23
C ILE A 133 3.30 9.38 7.09
N ILE A 134 2.65 8.68 6.16
CA ILE A 134 1.92 9.30 5.04
C ILE A 134 0.73 10.12 5.56
N ALA A 135 -0.01 9.63 6.56
CA ALA A 135 -1.12 10.36 7.15
C ALA A 135 -0.69 11.72 7.71
N LEU A 136 0.49 11.79 8.36
CA LEU A 136 1.08 13.04 8.87
C LEU A 136 1.49 14.04 7.78
N ALA A 137 1.52 13.62 6.53
CA ALA A 137 1.78 14.49 5.39
C ALA A 137 0.52 15.14 4.80
N THR A 138 -0.66 14.83 5.34
CA THR A 138 -1.92 15.50 4.99
C THR A 138 -2.30 16.51 6.06
N GLN A 139 -3.09 17.52 5.69
CA GLN A 139 -3.46 18.63 6.59
C GLN A 139 -4.49 18.20 7.65
N HIS A 140 -5.35 17.24 7.31
CA HIS A 140 -6.43 16.79 8.16
C HIS A 140 -6.47 15.27 8.26
N ILE A 141 -6.69 14.76 9.46
CA ILE A 141 -6.83 13.32 9.71
C ILE A 141 -8.18 13.05 10.35
N TYR A 142 -8.95 12.16 9.75
CA TYR A 142 -10.18 11.60 10.30
C TYR A 142 -10.05 10.09 10.41
N MET A 143 -10.69 9.51 11.41
CA MET A 143 -10.61 8.08 11.70
C MET A 143 -11.99 7.45 11.76
N ALA A 144 -12.12 6.24 11.22
CA ALA A 144 -13.30 5.41 11.47
C ALA A 144 -13.34 4.98 12.95
N PRO A 145 -14.54 4.68 13.52
CA PRO A 145 -14.66 4.32 14.94
C PRO A 145 -13.78 3.15 15.38
N VAL A 146 -13.53 2.18 14.46
CA VAL A 146 -12.68 1.02 14.71
C VAL A 146 -11.50 1.10 13.74
N SER A 147 -10.54 1.94 14.08
CA SER A 147 -9.32 2.12 13.29
C SER A 147 -8.13 2.45 14.19
N ALA A 148 -6.93 2.28 13.64
CA ALA A 148 -5.69 2.54 14.36
C ALA A 148 -4.64 3.22 13.48
N ILE A 149 -3.77 4.02 14.11
CA ILE A 149 -2.63 4.69 13.47
C ILE A 149 -1.38 4.57 14.34
N GLY A 150 -0.23 4.26 13.75
CA GLY A 150 1.05 4.24 14.45
C GLY A 150 1.97 3.09 14.09
N ALA A 151 2.78 2.64 15.06
CA ALA A 151 3.73 1.53 14.98
C ALA A 151 4.63 1.56 13.72
N ALA A 152 5.40 2.63 13.55
CA ALA A 152 6.17 2.88 12.33
C ALA A 152 7.68 2.59 12.45
N ALA A 153 8.09 1.71 13.39
CA ALA A 153 9.50 1.34 13.50
C ALA A 153 10.01 0.64 12.24
N PRO A 154 11.21 1.01 11.76
CA PRO A 154 11.79 0.36 10.60
C PRO A 154 12.28 -1.05 10.94
N ILE A 155 11.91 -2.01 10.09
CA ILE A 155 12.33 -3.42 10.17
C ILE A 155 12.89 -3.88 8.82
N LEU A 156 13.62 -4.99 8.83
CA LEU A 156 14.04 -5.66 7.60
C LEU A 156 12.83 -6.30 6.88
N PRO A 157 12.92 -6.57 5.57
CA PRO A 157 11.88 -7.30 4.84
C PRO A 157 11.59 -8.69 5.41
N THR A 158 12.53 -9.28 6.17
CA THR A 158 12.37 -10.54 6.89
C THR A 158 11.51 -10.42 8.15
N GLY A 159 11.16 -9.20 8.57
CA GLY A 159 10.48 -8.91 9.83
C GLY A 159 11.41 -8.74 11.04
N GLU A 160 12.71 -8.88 10.84
CA GLU A 160 13.72 -8.73 11.89
C GLU A 160 14.09 -7.25 12.13
N ASP A 161 14.61 -6.96 13.31
CA ASP A 161 15.15 -5.64 13.63
C ASP A 161 16.36 -5.30 12.76
N LEU A 162 16.48 -4.02 12.41
CA LEU A 162 17.72 -3.50 11.78
C LEU A 162 18.93 -3.64 12.72
N PRO A 163 20.13 -3.87 12.19
CA PRO A 163 21.37 -3.76 12.95
C PRO A 163 21.45 -2.40 13.68
N PRO A 164 22.01 -2.32 14.90
CA PRO A 164 21.94 -1.14 15.76
C PRO A 164 22.30 0.18 15.07
N THR A 165 23.44 0.24 14.39
CA THR A 165 23.89 1.46 13.68
C THR A 165 22.99 1.83 12.50
N ALA A 166 22.50 0.85 11.75
CA ALA A 166 21.56 1.09 10.64
C ALA A 166 20.22 1.61 11.18
N ARG A 167 19.73 1.02 12.26
CA ARG A 167 18.51 1.43 12.95
C ARG A 167 18.62 2.87 13.44
N GLU A 168 19.72 3.24 14.11
CA GLU A 168 19.95 4.58 14.63
C GLU A 168 19.92 5.64 13.50
N LYS A 169 20.67 5.40 12.41
CA LYS A 169 20.67 6.26 11.23
C LYS A 169 19.29 6.41 10.62
N THR A 170 18.56 5.29 10.46
CA THR A 170 17.22 5.29 9.88
C THR A 170 16.25 6.07 10.76
N ILE A 171 16.21 5.80 12.06
CA ILE A 171 15.35 6.53 13.00
C ILE A 171 15.67 8.01 13.00
N SER A 172 16.94 8.40 13.03
CA SER A 172 17.37 9.81 13.03
C SER A 172 16.86 10.55 11.78
N TYR A 173 17.10 9.98 10.60
CA TYR A 173 16.67 10.57 9.33
C TYR A 173 15.15 10.70 9.23
N TRP A 174 14.44 9.61 9.53
CA TRP A 174 12.99 9.58 9.43
C TRP A 174 12.30 10.44 10.50
N SER A 175 12.83 10.50 11.72
CA SER A 175 12.32 11.41 12.75
C SER A 175 12.40 12.88 12.29
N ALA A 176 13.45 13.27 11.58
CA ALA A 176 13.56 14.61 11.03
C ALA A 176 12.48 14.87 9.94
N LEU A 177 12.29 13.92 9.02
CA LEU A 177 11.27 14.03 7.97
C LEU A 177 9.86 14.07 8.58
N ILE A 178 9.55 13.20 9.53
CA ILE A 178 8.26 13.13 10.22
C ILE A 178 7.98 14.45 10.95
N ARG A 179 8.94 14.97 11.73
CA ARG A 179 8.77 16.26 12.42
C ARG A 179 8.49 17.40 11.44
N SER A 180 9.26 17.48 10.36
CA SER A 180 9.08 18.55 9.35
C SER A 180 7.69 18.46 8.70
N SER A 181 7.25 17.26 8.34
CA SER A 181 5.95 17.02 7.73
C SER A 181 4.80 17.31 8.71
N ALA A 182 4.91 16.84 9.96
CA ALA A 182 3.92 17.08 11.00
C ALA A 182 3.77 18.59 11.30
N ILE A 183 4.87 19.31 11.47
CA ILE A 183 4.85 20.76 11.73
C ILE A 183 4.20 21.49 10.55
N ARG A 184 4.59 21.15 9.30
CA ARG A 184 4.02 21.76 8.10
C ARG A 184 2.50 21.64 8.03
N ASN A 185 1.98 20.48 8.42
CA ASN A 185 0.56 20.14 8.32
C ASN A 185 -0.23 20.40 9.63
N GLY A 186 0.39 21.01 10.64
CA GLY A 186 -0.26 21.39 11.88
C GLY A 186 -0.44 20.28 12.92
N HIS A 187 0.19 19.12 12.68
CA HIS A 187 0.18 17.98 13.61
C HIS A 187 1.26 18.12 14.71
N ASN A 188 1.08 17.39 15.80
CA ASN A 188 2.08 17.32 16.85
C ASN A 188 3.27 16.46 16.41
N PRO A 189 4.49 17.04 16.26
CA PRO A 189 5.66 16.31 15.80
C PRO A 189 6.11 15.21 16.75
N ASP A 190 5.86 15.36 18.06
CA ASP A 190 6.24 14.36 19.07
C ASP A 190 5.41 13.08 18.94
N ILE A 191 4.13 13.19 18.55
CA ILE A 191 3.27 12.04 18.25
C ILE A 191 3.85 11.28 17.05
N GLY A 192 4.20 12.00 15.97
CA GLY A 192 4.78 11.39 14.77
C GLY A 192 6.10 10.67 15.07
N GLU A 193 6.96 11.29 15.87
CA GLU A 193 8.24 10.69 16.26
C GLU A 193 8.06 9.44 17.14
N ALA A 194 7.07 9.43 18.05
CA ALA A 194 6.77 8.29 18.90
C ALA A 194 6.18 7.09 18.16
N PHE A 195 5.62 7.29 16.98
CA PHE A 195 5.24 6.16 16.09
C PHE A 195 6.43 5.35 15.64
N MET A 196 7.61 5.97 15.51
CA MET A 196 8.83 5.33 15.00
C MET A 196 9.85 5.01 16.08
N ASN A 197 9.97 5.86 17.10
CA ASN A 197 11.01 5.78 18.10
C ASN A 197 10.44 5.44 19.49
N LYS A 198 10.65 4.21 19.95
CA LYS A 198 10.19 3.76 21.26
C LYS A 198 10.84 4.50 22.44
N GLU A 199 11.97 5.18 22.23
CA GLU A 199 12.62 5.99 23.25
C GLU A 199 12.03 7.41 23.34
N LYS A 200 11.08 7.74 22.46
CA LYS A 200 10.40 9.04 22.49
C LYS A 200 9.28 9.02 23.53
N GLU A 201 9.41 9.84 24.55
CA GLU A 201 8.31 10.17 25.45
C GLU A 201 7.48 11.30 24.84
N VAL A 202 6.16 11.20 24.91
CA VAL A 202 5.25 12.27 24.49
C VAL A 202 4.60 12.90 25.70
N LYS A 203 4.84 14.19 25.88
CA LYS A 203 4.23 15.01 26.94
C LYS A 203 3.48 16.19 26.34
N ILE A 204 2.35 16.54 26.94
CA ILE A 204 1.60 17.77 26.65
C ILE A 204 1.34 18.47 27.99
N GLY A 205 2.06 19.58 28.22
CA GLY A 205 2.18 20.16 29.56
C GLY A 205 2.82 19.14 30.51
N ASP A 206 2.23 18.98 31.69
CA ASP A 206 2.71 18.02 32.69
C ASP A 206 2.18 16.58 32.51
N ARG A 207 1.30 16.38 31.53
CA ARG A 207 0.68 15.07 31.29
C ARG A 207 1.53 14.23 30.34
N VAL A 208 1.94 13.05 30.80
CA VAL A 208 2.54 12.02 29.93
C VAL A 208 1.43 11.35 29.13
N ILE A 209 1.49 11.47 27.82
CA ILE A 209 0.56 10.85 26.87
C ILE A 209 1.06 9.46 26.49
N HIS A 210 2.37 9.33 26.27
CA HIS A 210 3.02 8.07 25.94
C HIS A 210 4.38 7.97 26.61
N PRO A 211 4.64 6.93 27.43
CA PRO A 211 5.93 6.72 28.08
C PRO A 211 6.96 6.15 27.08
N LYS A 212 8.24 6.22 27.46
CA LYS A 212 9.32 5.52 26.75
C LYS A 212 9.18 4.00 26.87
N GLY A 213 9.78 3.28 25.94
CA GLY A 213 9.94 1.83 25.98
C GLY A 213 9.04 1.07 25.01
N THR A 214 8.00 1.71 24.47
CA THR A 214 7.09 1.12 23.47
C THR A 214 6.87 2.07 22.31
N LEU A 215 6.42 1.53 21.17
CA LEU A 215 5.99 2.34 20.04
C LEU A 215 4.57 2.85 20.29
N LEU A 216 4.33 4.10 19.92
CA LEU A 216 2.98 4.66 19.99
C LEU A 216 2.09 4.07 18.91
N THR A 217 0.89 3.69 19.30
CA THR A 217 -0.25 3.41 18.42
C THR A 217 -1.48 4.02 19.05
N LEU A 218 -2.30 4.69 18.27
CA LEU A 218 -3.51 5.35 18.73
C LEU A 218 -4.73 4.74 18.03
N ASN A 219 -5.76 4.43 18.80
CA ASN A 219 -7.09 4.19 18.27
C ASN A 219 -7.81 5.52 17.98
N ALA A 220 -8.99 5.45 17.36
CA ALA A 220 -9.74 6.64 16.96
C ALA A 220 -10.09 7.57 18.16
N GLN A 221 -10.44 7.00 19.31
CA GLN A 221 -10.81 7.75 20.51
C GLN A 221 -9.59 8.46 21.11
N GLU A 222 -8.46 7.76 21.18
CA GLU A 222 -7.20 8.33 21.68
C GLU A 222 -6.70 9.44 20.75
N ALA A 223 -6.70 9.20 19.43
CA ALA A 223 -6.23 10.17 18.45
C ALA A 223 -7.06 11.46 18.42
N THR A 224 -8.36 11.38 18.72
CA THR A 224 -9.28 12.53 18.73
C THR A 224 -9.41 13.18 20.10
N GLN A 225 -8.74 12.63 21.14
CA GLN A 225 -8.77 13.22 22.47
C GLN A 225 -8.25 14.67 22.43
N ARG A 226 -9.02 15.58 23.04
CA ARG A 226 -8.62 16.99 23.08
C ARG A 226 -7.81 17.29 24.34
N ILE A 227 -6.68 17.96 24.13
CA ILE A 227 -5.81 18.44 25.22
C ILE A 227 -5.52 19.91 24.91
N ASN A 228 -5.82 20.79 25.84
CA ASN A 228 -5.70 22.25 25.67
C ASN A 228 -6.45 22.73 24.41
N ASP A 229 -7.68 22.26 24.23
CA ASP A 229 -8.58 22.56 23.09
C ASP A 229 -8.10 22.13 21.71
N LYS A 230 -7.00 21.41 21.62
CA LYS A 230 -6.51 20.83 20.36
C LYS A 230 -6.67 19.31 20.38
N PRO A 231 -7.03 18.69 19.25
CA PRO A 231 -7.00 17.23 19.16
C PRO A 231 -5.56 16.74 19.29
N LEU A 232 -5.39 15.55 19.87
CA LEU A 232 -4.07 14.94 20.01
C LEU A 232 -3.41 14.72 18.66
N LEU A 233 -4.18 14.22 17.67
CA LEU A 233 -3.73 13.97 16.31
C LEU A 233 -4.84 14.15 15.27
N ALA A 234 -5.97 13.42 15.42
CA ALA A 234 -7.03 13.39 14.43
C ALA A 234 -8.12 14.43 14.73
N ASP A 235 -8.59 15.13 13.70
CA ASP A 235 -9.61 16.18 13.79
C ASP A 235 -10.97 15.65 14.26
N GLY A 236 -11.28 14.37 13.95
CA GLY A 236 -12.51 13.75 14.36
C GLY A 236 -12.68 12.30 13.93
N ILE A 237 -13.75 11.70 14.45
CA ILE A 237 -14.21 10.36 14.03
C ILE A 237 -15.27 10.54 12.97
N ALA A 238 -15.17 9.76 11.88
CA ALA A 238 -16.15 9.73 10.80
C ALA A 238 -16.50 8.28 10.43
N ASN A 239 -17.79 8.03 10.15
CA ASN A 239 -18.23 6.67 9.79
C ASN A 239 -18.04 6.34 8.31
N SER A 240 -17.78 7.34 7.49
CA SER A 240 -17.59 7.21 6.03
C SER A 240 -16.94 8.46 5.47
N ILE A 241 -16.48 8.39 4.23
CA ILE A 241 -16.01 9.55 3.46
C ILE A 241 -17.06 10.64 3.36
N VAL A 242 -18.33 10.28 3.19
CA VAL A 242 -19.45 11.24 3.13
C VAL A 242 -19.63 11.95 4.48
N ASP A 243 -19.53 11.22 5.60
CA ASP A 243 -19.58 11.78 6.94
C ASP A 243 -18.40 12.71 7.22
N LEU A 244 -17.19 12.31 6.79
CA LEU A 244 -16.00 13.16 6.84
C LEU A 244 -16.23 14.46 6.06
N ALA A 245 -16.62 14.36 4.79
CA ALA A 245 -16.85 15.53 3.95
C ALA A 245 -17.84 16.49 4.57
N LYS A 246 -18.93 15.98 5.16
CA LYS A 246 -19.92 16.79 5.89
C LYS A 246 -19.31 17.47 7.12
N LYS A 247 -18.54 16.75 7.94
CA LYS A 247 -17.89 17.28 9.17
C LYS A 247 -16.83 18.31 8.84
N ALA A 248 -16.07 18.09 7.77
CA ALA A 248 -15.04 19.01 7.27
C ALA A 248 -15.62 20.19 6.48
N GLY A 249 -16.95 20.23 6.25
CA GLY A 249 -17.59 21.32 5.49
C GLY A 249 -17.22 21.33 4.00
N LEU A 250 -16.77 20.19 3.45
CA LEU A 250 -16.42 20.08 2.05
C LEU A 250 -17.66 20.14 1.17
N LYS A 251 -17.61 20.97 0.15
CA LYS A 251 -18.69 21.15 -0.82
C LYS A 251 -18.21 20.66 -2.18
N GLY A 252 -19.06 19.96 -2.90
CA GLY A 252 -18.77 19.41 -4.21
C GLY A 252 -19.15 17.93 -4.32
N ASN A 253 -19.05 17.40 -5.53
CA ASN A 253 -19.33 15.98 -5.75
C ASN A 253 -18.14 15.16 -5.27
N ILE A 254 -18.44 14.05 -4.59
CA ILE A 254 -17.41 13.11 -4.16
C ILE A 254 -17.14 12.17 -5.35
N THR A 255 -15.93 12.27 -5.90
CA THR A 255 -15.50 11.49 -7.06
C THR A 255 -14.35 10.56 -6.65
N SER A 256 -14.56 9.25 -6.72
CA SER A 256 -13.53 8.27 -6.41
C SER A 256 -12.57 8.11 -7.59
N PHE A 257 -11.28 8.35 -7.37
CA PHE A 257 -10.23 8.14 -8.36
C PHE A 257 -9.71 6.71 -8.26
N VAL A 258 -9.78 5.96 -9.35
CA VAL A 258 -9.46 4.52 -9.35
C VAL A 258 -8.18 4.22 -10.12
N PRO A 259 -7.42 3.18 -9.73
CA PRO A 259 -6.25 2.74 -10.47
C PRO A 259 -6.61 2.38 -11.92
N SER A 260 -5.74 2.74 -12.86
CA SER A 260 -5.83 2.32 -14.26
C SER A 260 -5.53 0.82 -14.40
N GLY A 261 -5.86 0.25 -15.58
CA GLY A 261 -5.57 -1.16 -15.84
C GLY A 261 -4.08 -1.51 -15.71
N PHE A 262 -3.19 -0.60 -16.12
CA PHE A 262 -1.73 -0.78 -15.98
C PHE A 262 -1.28 -0.72 -14.51
N GLU A 263 -1.84 0.17 -13.71
CA GLU A 263 -1.56 0.24 -12.27
C GLU A 263 -2.08 -1.00 -11.54
N GLN A 264 -3.29 -1.45 -11.88
CA GLN A 264 -3.83 -2.72 -11.36
C GLN A 264 -2.93 -3.90 -11.71
N LEU A 265 -2.44 -3.97 -12.96
CA LEU A 265 -1.48 -4.99 -13.38
C LEU A 265 -0.18 -4.90 -12.58
N ALA A 266 0.36 -3.68 -12.35
CA ALA A 266 1.56 -3.47 -11.55
C ALA A 266 1.36 -3.94 -10.09
N PHE A 267 0.19 -3.67 -9.48
CA PHE A 267 -0.14 -4.18 -8.16
C PHE A 267 -0.17 -5.71 -8.12
N TRP A 268 -0.78 -6.36 -9.12
CA TRP A 268 -0.82 -7.82 -9.22
C TRP A 268 0.58 -8.43 -9.42
N ILE A 269 1.41 -7.84 -10.28
CA ILE A 269 2.80 -8.29 -10.50
C ILE A 269 3.59 -8.17 -9.19
N THR A 270 3.47 -7.06 -8.46
CA THR A 270 4.15 -6.87 -7.18
C THR A 270 3.70 -7.91 -6.15
N ALA A 271 2.41 -8.17 -6.05
CA ALA A 271 1.87 -9.17 -5.13
C ALA A 271 2.31 -10.60 -5.48
N LEU A 272 2.47 -10.91 -6.77
CA LEU A 272 2.90 -12.22 -7.27
C LEU A 272 4.41 -12.36 -7.37
N ALA A 273 5.19 -11.28 -7.19
CA ALA A 273 6.64 -11.29 -7.38
C ALA A 273 7.38 -12.40 -6.62
N PRO A 274 7.09 -12.72 -5.35
CA PRO A 274 7.73 -13.83 -4.64
C PRO A 274 7.46 -15.19 -5.30
N PHE A 275 6.25 -15.41 -5.77
CA PHE A 275 5.88 -16.64 -6.46
C PHE A 275 6.54 -16.74 -7.83
N LEU A 276 6.55 -15.64 -8.61
CA LEU A 276 7.22 -15.59 -9.92
C LEU A 276 8.72 -15.82 -9.79
N LEU A 277 9.35 -15.27 -8.74
CA LEU A 277 10.76 -15.51 -8.44
C LEU A 277 11.04 -16.99 -8.18
N LEU A 278 10.22 -17.66 -7.38
CA LEU A 278 10.35 -19.10 -7.10
C LEU A 278 10.19 -19.94 -8.37
N VAL A 279 9.23 -19.60 -9.23
CA VAL A 279 9.03 -20.26 -10.54
C VAL A 279 10.25 -20.05 -11.43
N GLY A 280 10.78 -18.83 -11.48
CA GLY A 280 11.99 -18.52 -12.28
C GLY A 280 13.22 -19.28 -11.78
N ILE A 281 13.49 -19.32 -10.47
CA ILE A 281 14.61 -20.08 -9.87
C ILE A 281 14.45 -21.58 -10.19
N ARG A 282 13.24 -22.13 -10.04
CA ARG A 282 13.00 -23.52 -10.34
C ARG A 282 13.12 -23.83 -11.84
N GLY A 283 12.70 -22.91 -12.70
CA GLY A 283 12.91 -22.99 -14.14
C GLY A 283 14.38 -23.05 -14.52
N ALA A 284 15.19 -22.12 -13.98
CA ALA A 284 16.62 -22.06 -14.19
C ALA A 284 17.34 -23.34 -13.69
N TYR A 285 16.92 -23.87 -12.53
CA TYR A 285 17.43 -25.13 -11.99
C TYR A 285 17.12 -26.31 -12.94
N LEU A 286 15.89 -26.42 -13.45
CA LEU A 286 15.52 -27.48 -14.38
C LEU A 286 16.30 -27.38 -15.69
N GLU A 287 16.53 -26.18 -16.20
CA GLU A 287 17.34 -25.96 -17.41
C GLU A 287 18.79 -26.39 -17.22
N SER A 288 19.38 -26.11 -16.04
CA SER A 288 20.74 -26.52 -15.71
C SER A 288 20.92 -28.02 -15.52
N THR A 289 19.86 -28.74 -15.16
CA THR A 289 19.89 -30.19 -14.87
C THR A 289 19.44 -31.07 -16.02
N ILE A 290 18.70 -30.52 -17.02
CA ILE A 290 18.17 -31.28 -18.15
C ILE A 290 18.76 -30.71 -19.47
N PRO A 291 19.78 -31.37 -20.04
CA PRO A 291 20.36 -30.92 -21.32
C PRO A 291 19.30 -30.84 -22.44
N GLY A 292 19.16 -29.69 -23.06
CA GLY A 292 18.21 -29.47 -24.20
C GLY A 292 16.84 -28.91 -23.77
N ALA A 293 16.61 -28.61 -22.51
CA ALA A 293 15.40 -27.91 -22.04
C ALA A 293 15.61 -26.38 -22.07
N SER A 294 15.60 -25.79 -23.28
CA SER A 294 15.81 -24.34 -23.45
C SER A 294 14.60 -23.45 -23.15
N LEU A 295 13.44 -24.02 -22.82
CA LEU A 295 12.19 -23.28 -22.58
C LEU A 295 12.00 -22.79 -21.15
N PRO A 296 12.44 -23.47 -20.07
CA PRO A 296 12.21 -23.02 -18.69
C PRO A 296 12.95 -21.74 -18.30
N GLY A 297 14.06 -21.41 -18.95
CA GLY A 297 14.85 -20.21 -18.64
C GLY A 297 14.34 -18.92 -19.30
N ILE A 298 13.32 -19.03 -20.15
CA ILE A 298 12.70 -17.88 -20.84
C ILE A 298 11.50 -17.31 -20.06
N ILE A 299 11.01 -18.05 -19.06
CA ILE A 299 9.91 -17.64 -18.18
C ILE A 299 10.48 -16.90 -16.98
#